data_5a8c1fe507107e5259b755674b7b4737
#
_entry.id   5a8c1fe507107e5259b755674b7b4737
#
_cell.length_a   1.000
_cell.length_b   1.000
_cell.length_c   1.000
_cell.angle_alpha   90.00
_cell.angle_beta   90.00
_cell.angle_gamma   90.00
#
_symmetry.space_group_name_H-M   'P 1'
#
loop_
_entity.id
_entity.type
_entity.pdbx_description
1 polymer ?
#
loop_
_entity_poly.entity_id
_entity_poly.type
_entity_poly.pdbx_seq_one_letter_code
_entity_poly.pdbx_strand_id
1 'polypeptide(L)'
;VNKVAKTAIAVVLSFAFCSQAMAAFVLNGTRFIYDENKKNITFEVTNNAGQMYGGQVWVDNTSEGNGIYMVPQPPFFKVGAKQKQIIRIMKTDSSLPTDRESLFWLNVQEVPPKPDVKESHGSVLAIAMNSRVKLIYRPSGLKNGRENAEKKLTMEQRGDKTWIKNPTPYYMAIVGVQTNGRELKLSDKVTKELTLLAPFSSVSLGVSVRGNLNIAAINDWGGVQNYEIH
;
A
#
# COMPACT_ATOMS: atom_id res chain seq x y z
N VAL A 1 -49.38 -14.43 -12.78
CA VAL A 1 -48.08 -14.42 -12.09
C VAL A 1 -47.93 -13.05 -11.45
N ASN A 2 -47.96 -12.98 -10.09
CA ASN A 2 -48.02 -11.76 -9.30
C ASN A 2 -46.80 -10.85 -9.59
N LYS A 3 -47.01 -9.52 -9.70
CA LYS A 3 -45.96 -8.51 -9.91
C LYS A 3 -44.83 -8.67 -8.87
N VAL A 4 -45.16 -9.02 -7.62
CA VAL A 4 -44.22 -9.28 -6.51
C VAL A 4 -43.29 -10.47 -6.83
N ALA A 5 -43.82 -11.55 -7.42
CA ALA A 5 -42.97 -12.69 -7.79
C ALA A 5 -41.99 -12.37 -8.92
N LYS A 6 -42.39 -11.55 -9.91
CA LYS A 6 -41.51 -11.08 -10.99
C LYS A 6 -40.41 -10.15 -10.47
N THR A 7 -40.74 -9.26 -9.52
CA THR A 7 -39.74 -8.37 -8.88
C THR A 7 -38.79 -9.17 -8.02
N ALA A 8 -39.22 -10.14 -7.25
CA ALA A 8 -38.38 -11.00 -6.46
C ALA A 8 -37.40 -11.83 -7.31
N ILE A 9 -37.87 -12.38 -8.45
CA ILE A 9 -37.01 -13.11 -9.40
C ILE A 9 -35.98 -12.18 -10.04
N ALA A 10 -36.33 -10.94 -10.40
CA ALA A 10 -35.40 -9.96 -10.98
C ALA A 10 -34.31 -9.56 -9.97
N VAL A 11 -34.65 -9.39 -8.70
CA VAL A 11 -33.69 -9.09 -7.63
C VAL A 11 -32.74 -10.26 -7.40
N VAL A 12 -33.24 -11.50 -7.36
CA VAL A 12 -32.39 -12.68 -7.19
C VAL A 12 -31.46 -12.90 -8.39
N LEU A 13 -31.93 -12.66 -9.62
CA LEU A 13 -31.07 -12.71 -10.82
C LEU A 13 -29.98 -11.62 -10.79
N SER A 14 -30.25 -10.43 -10.28
CA SER A 14 -29.25 -9.36 -10.19
C SER A 14 -28.10 -9.69 -9.23
N PHE A 15 -28.36 -10.45 -8.17
CA PHE A 15 -27.30 -10.92 -7.26
C PHE A 15 -26.44 -12.06 -7.85
N ALA A 16 -26.93 -12.79 -8.84
CA ALA A 16 -26.19 -13.90 -9.45
C ALA A 16 -25.11 -13.44 -10.46
N PHE A 17 -25.12 -12.17 -10.89
CA PHE A 17 -24.17 -11.60 -11.85
C PHE A 17 -23.03 -10.80 -11.22
N CYS A 18 -22.86 -10.80 -9.89
CA CYS A 18 -21.65 -10.27 -9.27
C CYS A 18 -20.45 -11.20 -9.54
N SER A 19 -19.94 -11.20 -10.78
CA SER A 19 -18.64 -11.78 -11.09
C SER A 19 -17.59 -10.98 -10.34
N GLN A 20 -17.00 -11.56 -9.32
CA GLN A 20 -15.89 -10.96 -8.59
C GLN A 20 -14.68 -10.89 -9.50
N ALA A 21 -14.31 -9.68 -9.92
CA ALA A 21 -13.01 -9.44 -10.54
C ALA A 21 -11.94 -9.63 -9.46
N MET A 22 -11.40 -10.84 -9.37
CA MET A 22 -10.30 -11.15 -8.44
C MET A 22 -8.99 -11.01 -9.19
N ALA A 23 -8.07 -10.18 -8.67
CA ALA A 23 -6.68 -10.22 -9.09
C ALA A 23 -6.14 -11.66 -8.90
N ALA A 24 -5.34 -12.14 -9.85
CA ALA A 24 -4.77 -13.48 -9.74
C ALA A 24 -3.79 -13.55 -8.57
N PHE A 25 -3.00 -12.49 -8.35
CA PHE A 25 -2.02 -12.44 -7.27
C PHE A 25 -2.53 -11.72 -6.03
N VAL A 26 -2.31 -12.34 -4.87
CA VAL A 26 -2.52 -11.75 -3.55
C VAL A 26 -1.21 -11.81 -2.77
N LEU A 27 -0.84 -10.68 -2.18
CA LEU A 27 0.33 -10.56 -1.31
C LEU A 27 -0.09 -10.80 0.15
N ASN A 28 0.81 -11.37 0.95
CA ASN A 28 0.58 -11.59 2.38
C ASN A 28 0.76 -10.34 3.26
N GLY A 29 0.80 -9.15 2.65
CA GLY A 29 0.89 -7.88 3.34
C GLY A 29 0.63 -6.69 2.43
N THR A 30 0.20 -5.57 3.02
CA THR A 30 -0.02 -4.29 2.33
C THR A 30 1.19 -3.37 2.40
N ARG A 31 2.19 -3.75 3.21
CA ARG A 31 3.49 -3.11 3.37
C ARG A 31 4.49 -4.09 3.95
N PHE A 32 5.77 -3.84 3.74
CA PHE A 32 6.86 -4.68 4.25
C PHE A 32 7.93 -3.82 4.91
N ILE A 33 8.43 -4.27 6.07
CA ILE A 33 9.48 -3.58 6.82
C ILE A 33 10.78 -4.36 6.66
N TYR A 34 11.79 -3.71 6.12
CA TYR A 34 13.15 -4.24 6.06
C TYR A 34 13.96 -3.67 7.22
N ASP A 35 14.06 -4.42 8.30
CA ASP A 35 14.94 -4.07 9.43
C ASP A 35 16.42 -4.20 9.00
N GLU A 36 17.24 -3.19 9.29
CA GLU A 36 18.67 -3.14 8.90
C GLU A 36 19.46 -4.39 9.27
N ASN A 37 19.19 -4.94 10.47
CA ASN A 37 19.89 -6.11 11.00
C ASN A 37 19.55 -7.43 10.29
N LYS A 38 18.56 -7.43 9.42
CA LYS A 38 18.20 -8.61 8.65
C LYS A 38 19.02 -8.68 7.36
N LYS A 39 19.53 -9.88 7.04
CA LYS A 39 20.20 -10.13 5.74
C LYS A 39 19.24 -10.06 4.58
N ASN A 40 17.99 -10.39 4.79
CA ASN A 40 16.89 -10.33 3.82
C ASN A 40 15.56 -10.35 4.56
N ILE A 41 14.50 -9.98 3.83
CA ILE A 41 13.11 -10.26 4.20
C ILE A 41 12.45 -11.10 3.11
N THR A 42 11.35 -11.75 3.44
CA THR A 42 10.56 -12.54 2.50
C THR A 42 9.11 -12.11 2.54
N PHE A 43 8.46 -12.21 1.38
CA PHE A 43 7.01 -12.10 1.29
C PHE A 43 6.47 -13.19 0.37
N GLU A 44 5.18 -13.42 0.47
CA GLU A 44 4.49 -14.47 -0.26
C GLU A 44 3.55 -13.87 -1.31
N VAL A 45 3.60 -14.41 -2.52
CA VAL A 45 2.66 -14.15 -3.61
C VAL A 45 1.82 -15.41 -3.77
N THR A 46 0.52 -15.31 -3.53
CA THR A 46 -0.44 -16.42 -3.74
C THR A 46 -1.14 -16.21 -5.07
N ASN A 47 -1.12 -17.22 -5.94
CA ASN A 47 -1.91 -17.24 -7.16
C ASN A 47 -3.31 -17.80 -6.85
N ASN A 48 -4.32 -16.93 -6.82
CA ASN A 48 -5.72 -17.33 -6.60
C ASN A 48 -6.47 -17.71 -7.88
N ALA A 49 -5.82 -17.62 -9.05
CA ALA A 49 -6.43 -18.06 -10.31
C ALA A 49 -6.50 -19.60 -10.41
N GLY A 50 -7.33 -20.08 -11.34
CA GLY A 50 -7.47 -21.50 -11.67
C GLY A 50 -6.40 -22.04 -12.62
N GLN A 51 -5.42 -21.21 -13.01
CA GLN A 51 -4.36 -21.57 -13.95
C GLN A 51 -3.02 -20.95 -13.54
N MET A 52 -1.94 -21.41 -14.17
CA MET A 52 -0.59 -20.91 -13.94
C MET A 52 -0.45 -19.46 -14.42
N TYR A 53 0.16 -18.61 -13.60
CA TYR A 53 0.54 -17.24 -13.96
C TYR A 53 2.05 -17.06 -13.87
N GLY A 54 2.60 -16.19 -14.71
CA GLY A 54 3.91 -15.61 -14.53
C GLY A 54 3.86 -14.43 -13.56
N GLY A 55 5.00 -14.08 -12.98
CA GLY A 55 5.14 -12.89 -12.17
C GLY A 55 6.46 -12.19 -12.38
N GLN A 56 6.45 -10.87 -12.25
CA GLN A 56 7.63 -10.01 -12.22
C GLN A 56 7.60 -9.18 -10.95
N VAL A 57 8.75 -9.08 -10.28
CA VAL A 57 8.92 -8.28 -9.07
C VAL A 57 10.10 -7.33 -9.25
N TRP A 58 9.92 -6.07 -8.84
CA TRP A 58 10.99 -5.07 -8.80
C TRP A 58 10.73 -4.05 -7.68
N VAL A 59 11.77 -3.29 -7.36
CA VAL A 59 11.72 -2.24 -6.36
C VAL A 59 12.07 -0.91 -7.03
N ASP A 60 11.20 0.11 -6.86
CA ASP A 60 11.43 1.47 -7.29
C ASP A 60 11.88 2.33 -6.11
N ASN A 61 12.85 3.19 -6.32
CA ASN A 61 13.23 4.23 -5.35
C ASN A 61 12.13 5.30 -5.27
N THR A 62 12.09 6.02 -4.15
CA THR A 62 11.24 7.22 -3.99
C THR A 62 12.10 8.49 -3.99
N SER A 63 12.90 8.70 -2.97
CA SER A 63 13.72 9.90 -2.75
C SER A 63 15.22 9.59 -2.55
N GLU A 64 15.59 8.32 -2.54
CA GLU A 64 16.94 7.86 -2.13
C GLU A 64 17.98 7.95 -3.26
N GLY A 65 17.63 8.56 -4.40
CA GLY A 65 18.53 8.69 -5.57
C GLY A 65 18.40 7.52 -6.54
N ASN A 66 19.43 7.35 -7.40
CA ASN A 66 19.39 6.41 -8.53
C ASN A 66 20.12 5.08 -8.27
N GLY A 67 20.48 4.78 -7.01
CA GLY A 67 21.15 3.54 -6.64
C GLY A 67 20.23 2.32 -6.69
N ILE A 68 20.81 1.12 -6.79
CA ILE A 68 20.08 -0.13 -6.61
C ILE A 68 20.25 -0.55 -5.15
N TYR A 69 19.26 -0.21 -4.32
CA TYR A 69 19.34 -0.44 -2.88
C TYR A 69 18.79 -1.80 -2.46
N MET A 70 17.78 -2.29 -3.17
CA MET A 70 17.10 -3.55 -2.85
C MET A 70 16.76 -4.34 -4.10
N VAL A 71 17.00 -5.64 -4.06
CA VAL A 71 16.79 -6.57 -5.17
C VAL A 71 15.88 -7.72 -4.73
N PRO A 72 14.76 -7.96 -5.42
CA PRO A 72 13.93 -9.13 -5.20
C PRO A 72 14.52 -10.37 -5.87
N GLN A 73 14.33 -11.54 -5.27
CA GLN A 73 14.80 -12.82 -5.77
C GLN A 73 13.77 -13.94 -5.53
N PRO A 74 13.30 -14.63 -6.58
CA PRO A 74 13.59 -14.37 -8.00
C PRO A 74 12.83 -13.12 -8.53
N PRO A 75 13.41 -12.36 -9.49
CA PRO A 75 12.72 -11.20 -10.09
C PRO A 75 11.63 -11.62 -11.09
N PHE A 76 11.75 -12.82 -11.67
CA PHE A 76 10.75 -13.46 -12.54
C PHE A 76 10.44 -14.85 -12.02
N PHE A 77 9.18 -15.23 -12.04
CA PHE A 77 8.74 -16.53 -11.55
C PHE A 77 7.48 -17.03 -12.28
N LYS A 78 7.17 -18.29 -12.09
CA LYS A 78 5.88 -18.89 -12.45
C LYS A 78 5.30 -19.53 -11.20
N VAL A 79 3.99 -19.37 -11.02
CA VAL A 79 3.28 -19.96 -9.88
C VAL A 79 2.01 -20.64 -10.37
N GLY A 80 1.88 -21.92 -10.03
CA GLY A 80 0.73 -22.74 -10.42
C GLY A 80 -0.57 -22.26 -9.84
N ALA A 81 -1.68 -22.79 -10.35
CA ALA A 81 -3.02 -22.53 -9.83
C ALA A 81 -3.09 -22.82 -8.33
N LYS A 82 -3.61 -21.87 -7.54
CA LYS A 82 -3.77 -21.98 -6.08
C LYS A 82 -2.48 -22.22 -5.29
N GLN A 83 -1.31 -22.02 -5.93
CA GLN A 83 0.00 -22.18 -5.31
C GLN A 83 0.56 -20.83 -4.84
N LYS A 84 1.68 -20.91 -4.12
CA LYS A 84 2.37 -19.78 -3.52
C LYS A 84 3.82 -19.73 -4.00
N GLN A 85 4.33 -18.51 -4.16
CA GLN A 85 5.74 -18.23 -4.44
C GLN A 85 6.29 -17.33 -3.34
N ILE A 86 7.38 -17.75 -2.74
CA ILE A 86 8.13 -16.91 -1.79
C ILE A 86 9.13 -16.08 -2.58
N ILE A 87 9.10 -14.77 -2.35
CA ILE A 87 10.06 -13.81 -2.88
C ILE A 87 10.91 -13.29 -1.73
N ARG A 88 12.21 -13.26 -1.93
CA ARG A 88 13.19 -12.70 -0.99
C ARG A 88 13.62 -11.33 -1.49
N ILE A 89 13.69 -10.34 -0.59
CA ILE A 89 14.28 -9.04 -0.87
C ILE A 89 15.61 -8.96 -0.15
N MET A 90 16.66 -8.60 -0.86
CA MET A 90 18.00 -8.40 -0.34
C MET A 90 18.42 -6.94 -0.50
N LYS A 91 19.06 -6.39 0.52
CA LYS A 91 19.73 -5.09 0.44
C LYS A 91 21.08 -5.26 -0.26
N THR A 92 21.34 -4.41 -1.25
CA THR A 92 22.59 -4.44 -2.05
C THR A 92 23.54 -3.29 -1.71
N ASP A 93 22.99 -2.17 -1.24
CA ASP A 93 23.75 -0.96 -0.90
C ASP A 93 23.55 -0.58 0.56
N SER A 94 24.59 -0.10 1.22
CA SER A 94 24.58 0.35 2.61
C SER A 94 24.53 1.88 2.76
N SER A 95 24.45 2.64 1.68
CA SER A 95 24.46 4.11 1.68
C SER A 95 23.13 4.77 2.10
N LEU A 96 22.16 3.98 2.58
CA LEU A 96 20.88 4.51 3.07
C LEU A 96 21.07 5.30 4.37
N PRO A 97 20.27 6.37 4.59
CA PRO A 97 20.30 7.12 5.84
C PRO A 97 20.13 6.22 7.06
N THR A 98 20.89 6.51 8.13
CA THR A 98 20.83 5.77 9.40
C THR A 98 20.02 6.48 10.46
N ASP A 99 19.66 7.75 10.24
CA ASP A 99 18.91 8.61 11.16
C ASP A 99 17.40 8.62 10.91
N ARG A 100 16.94 8.01 9.81
CA ARG A 100 15.53 7.98 9.39
C ARG A 100 15.21 6.76 8.54
N GLU A 101 13.93 6.45 8.41
CA GLU A 101 13.46 5.44 7.47
C GLU A 101 13.63 5.90 6.01
N SER A 102 13.85 4.92 5.11
CA SER A 102 13.80 5.11 3.66
C SER A 102 12.63 4.33 3.08
N LEU A 103 11.92 4.95 2.13
CA LEU A 103 10.74 4.36 1.48
C LEU A 103 11.05 3.94 0.05
N PHE A 104 10.61 2.75 -0.29
CA PHE A 104 10.65 2.17 -1.62
C PHE A 104 9.26 1.67 -2.03
N TRP A 105 9.06 1.48 -3.32
CA TRP A 105 7.88 0.82 -3.86
C TRP A 105 8.23 -0.58 -4.32
N LEU A 106 7.64 -1.58 -3.67
CA LEU A 106 7.68 -2.96 -4.13
C LEU A 106 6.53 -3.16 -5.10
N ASN A 107 6.88 -3.58 -6.32
CA ASN A 107 5.93 -3.86 -7.38
C ASN A 107 5.90 -5.36 -7.65
N VAL A 108 4.71 -5.91 -7.79
CA VAL A 108 4.47 -7.29 -8.17
C VAL A 108 3.45 -7.30 -9.29
N GLN A 109 3.94 -7.57 -10.50
CA GLN A 109 3.10 -7.64 -11.69
C GLN A 109 2.78 -9.08 -12.03
N GLU A 110 1.50 -9.37 -12.21
CA GLU A 110 1.06 -10.64 -12.76
C GLU A 110 1.18 -10.62 -14.28
N VAL A 111 1.56 -11.78 -14.83
CA VAL A 111 1.63 -12.03 -16.28
C VAL A 111 0.70 -13.18 -16.58
N PRO A 112 -0.48 -12.90 -17.15
CA PRO A 112 -1.45 -13.94 -17.47
C PRO A 112 -0.87 -14.93 -18.52
N PRO A 113 -1.31 -16.18 -18.52
CA PRO A 113 -0.96 -17.12 -19.57
C PRO A 113 -1.49 -16.64 -20.93
N LYS A 114 -0.81 -17.09 -22.00
CA LYS A 114 -1.26 -16.79 -23.36
C LYS A 114 -2.68 -17.37 -23.57
N PRO A 115 -3.64 -16.55 -24.02
CA PRO A 115 -4.98 -17.04 -24.32
C PRO A 115 -4.97 -18.14 -25.37
N ASP A 116 -5.80 -19.15 -25.22
CA ASP A 116 -6.00 -20.15 -26.27
C ASP A 116 -6.94 -19.58 -27.34
N VAL A 117 -6.37 -19.09 -28.43
CA VAL A 117 -7.12 -18.51 -29.55
C VAL A 117 -7.98 -19.54 -30.32
N LYS A 118 -7.77 -20.84 -30.09
CA LYS A 118 -8.56 -21.88 -30.77
C LYS A 118 -9.96 -22.04 -30.20
N GLU A 119 -10.16 -21.66 -28.96
CA GLU A 119 -11.48 -21.73 -28.28
C GLU A 119 -12.26 -20.40 -28.32
N SER A 120 -11.63 -19.30 -28.70
CA SER A 120 -12.27 -17.99 -28.72
C SER A 120 -12.70 -17.58 -30.11
N HIS A 121 -14.01 -17.57 -30.38
CA HIS A 121 -14.61 -17.01 -31.59
C HIS A 121 -14.70 -15.47 -31.59
N GLY A 122 -13.74 -14.76 -30.93
CA GLY A 122 -13.78 -13.30 -30.78
C GLY A 122 -12.46 -12.70 -30.33
N SER A 123 -12.45 -11.40 -30.06
CA SER A 123 -11.30 -10.68 -29.50
C SER A 123 -11.04 -11.11 -28.06
N VAL A 124 -9.80 -11.45 -27.74
CA VAL A 124 -9.37 -11.79 -26.39
C VAL A 124 -8.68 -10.59 -25.74
N LEU A 125 -9.17 -10.17 -24.58
CA LEU A 125 -8.53 -9.15 -23.74
C LEU A 125 -7.76 -9.83 -22.61
N ALA A 126 -6.45 -9.64 -22.56
CA ALA A 126 -5.62 -10.04 -21.45
C ALA A 126 -5.27 -8.81 -20.60
N ILE A 127 -5.61 -8.84 -19.29
CA ILE A 127 -5.33 -7.76 -18.35
C ILE A 127 -4.23 -8.26 -17.39
N ALA A 128 -3.13 -7.52 -17.29
CA ALA A 128 -2.07 -7.75 -16.32
C ALA A 128 -2.17 -6.67 -15.23
N MET A 129 -2.33 -7.10 -13.97
CA MET A 129 -2.41 -6.18 -12.83
C MET A 129 -1.06 -6.04 -12.16
N ASN A 130 -0.75 -4.82 -11.69
CA ASN A 130 0.42 -4.54 -10.87
C ASN A 130 -0.01 -4.17 -9.45
N SER A 131 0.39 -4.96 -8.47
CA SER A 131 0.26 -4.65 -7.05
C SER A 131 1.47 -3.85 -6.59
N ARG A 132 1.26 -2.60 -6.18
CA ARG A 132 2.31 -1.70 -5.69
C ARG A 132 2.12 -1.43 -4.21
N VAL A 133 3.09 -1.87 -3.38
CA VAL A 133 3.03 -1.75 -1.92
C VAL A 133 4.29 -1.09 -1.39
N LYS A 134 4.21 -0.53 -0.17
CA LYS A 134 5.35 0.13 0.47
C LYS A 134 6.36 -0.90 0.98
N LEU A 135 7.63 -0.65 0.71
CA LEU A 135 8.77 -1.32 1.32
C LEU A 135 9.56 -0.26 2.09
N ILE A 136 9.61 -0.39 3.41
CA ILE A 136 10.24 0.59 4.30
C ILE A 136 11.51 -0.03 4.87
N TYR A 137 12.65 0.59 4.57
CA TYR A 137 13.90 0.27 5.26
C TYR A 137 13.95 1.01 6.57
N ARG A 138 14.24 0.28 7.66
CA ARG A 138 14.33 0.80 9.02
C ARG A 138 15.69 0.55 9.61
N PRO A 139 16.47 1.61 9.88
CA PRO A 139 17.72 1.52 10.66
C PRO A 139 17.50 0.89 12.02
N SER A 140 18.48 0.12 12.47
CA SER A 140 18.40 -0.66 13.73
C SER A 140 18.15 0.20 14.97
N GLY A 141 18.74 1.40 15.00
CA GLY A 141 18.56 2.37 16.09
C GLY A 141 17.12 2.91 16.21
N LEU A 142 16.29 2.76 15.18
CA LEU A 142 14.93 3.29 15.17
C LEU A 142 13.86 2.26 15.57
N LYS A 143 14.22 0.99 15.69
CA LYS A 143 13.27 -0.11 15.91
C LYS A 143 12.38 0.10 17.13
N ASN A 144 12.98 0.46 18.27
CA ASN A 144 12.26 0.55 19.55
C ASN A 144 11.38 1.79 19.69
N GLY A 145 11.55 2.80 18.84
CA GLY A 145 10.81 4.07 18.91
C GLY A 145 9.61 4.14 17.95
N ARG A 146 9.35 3.10 17.16
CA ARG A 146 8.32 3.13 16.12
C ARG A 146 6.90 2.98 16.67
N GLU A 147 6.73 2.17 17.70
CA GLU A 147 5.40 1.89 18.25
C GLU A 147 4.71 3.18 18.71
N ASN A 148 3.50 3.41 18.18
CA ASN A 148 2.69 4.61 18.45
C ASN A 148 3.43 5.95 18.17
N ALA A 149 4.41 5.97 17.27
CA ALA A 149 5.14 7.19 16.91
C ALA A 149 4.21 8.26 16.29
N GLU A 150 3.05 7.88 15.80
CA GLU A 150 1.98 8.75 15.31
C GLU A 150 1.51 9.75 16.37
N LYS A 151 1.58 9.40 17.67
CA LYS A 151 1.25 10.31 18.79
C LYS A 151 2.18 11.54 18.89
N LYS A 152 3.34 11.48 18.21
CA LYS A 152 4.31 12.59 18.18
C LYS A 152 4.05 13.57 17.05
N LEU A 153 3.11 13.26 16.15
CA LEU A 153 2.70 14.19 15.11
C LEU A 153 2.08 15.42 15.77
N THR A 154 2.35 16.59 15.19
CA THR A 154 1.83 17.87 15.70
C THR A 154 1.08 18.62 14.62
N MET A 155 0.21 19.51 15.04
CA MET A 155 -0.50 20.44 14.19
C MET A 155 0.13 21.83 14.32
N GLU A 156 0.38 22.48 13.19
CA GLU A 156 0.90 23.86 13.14
C GLU A 156 0.00 24.74 12.26
N GLN A 157 -0.29 25.96 12.74
CA GLN A 157 -0.90 26.98 11.89
C GLN A 157 0.19 27.82 11.21
N ARG A 158 0.13 27.92 9.88
CA ARG A 158 1.01 28.76 9.08
C ARG A 158 0.17 29.62 8.13
N GLY A 159 -0.03 30.88 8.51
CA GLY A 159 -0.97 31.78 7.84
C GLY A 159 -2.42 31.29 8.00
N ASP A 160 -3.11 31.14 6.89
CA ASP A 160 -4.49 30.69 6.77
C ASP A 160 -4.66 29.17 6.66
N LYS A 161 -3.56 28.40 6.82
CA LYS A 161 -3.57 26.95 6.61
C LYS A 161 -3.03 26.19 7.81
N THR A 162 -3.66 25.04 8.06
CA THR A 162 -3.19 24.04 9.03
C THR A 162 -2.25 23.06 8.37
N TRP A 163 -1.17 22.72 9.05
CA TRP A 163 -0.17 21.75 8.64
C TRP A 163 -0.09 20.61 9.64
N ILE A 164 0.08 19.39 9.14
CA ILE A 164 0.48 18.25 9.96
C ILE A 164 1.98 18.11 9.82
N LYS A 165 2.70 18.15 10.95
CA LYS A 165 4.16 17.99 11.03
C LYS A 165 4.50 16.64 11.60
N ASN A 166 5.43 15.97 10.95
CA ASN A 166 6.06 14.75 11.40
C ASN A 166 7.47 15.05 11.96
N PRO A 167 7.66 15.19 13.28
CA PRO A 167 8.98 15.40 13.87
C PRO A 167 9.76 14.09 14.07
N THR A 168 9.21 12.96 13.64
CA THR A 168 9.78 11.63 13.88
C THR A 168 10.65 11.15 12.71
N PRO A 169 11.53 10.18 12.94
CA PRO A 169 12.32 9.57 11.88
C PRO A 169 11.55 8.53 11.03
N TYR A 170 10.25 8.38 11.21
CA TYR A 170 9.43 7.37 10.56
C TYR A 170 8.54 7.95 9.48
N TYR A 171 8.30 7.17 8.42
CA TYR A 171 7.23 7.45 7.47
C TYR A 171 5.86 7.20 8.11
N MET A 172 4.95 8.13 7.94
CA MET A 172 3.57 8.01 8.39
C MET A 172 2.62 7.83 7.21
N ALA A 173 1.56 7.07 7.41
CA ALA A 173 0.54 6.81 6.39
C ALA A 173 -0.83 7.21 6.93
N ILE A 174 -1.15 8.50 6.84
CA ILE A 174 -2.42 9.05 7.29
C ILE A 174 -3.44 8.87 6.17
N VAL A 175 -4.55 8.20 6.48
CA VAL A 175 -5.62 7.86 5.52
C VAL A 175 -6.93 8.57 5.82
N GLY A 176 -7.02 9.26 6.94
CA GLY A 176 -8.18 10.08 7.32
C GLY A 176 -7.79 11.17 8.30
N VAL A 177 -8.46 12.30 8.19
CA VAL A 177 -8.31 13.44 9.11
C VAL A 177 -9.69 13.92 9.52
N GLN A 178 -9.92 14.07 10.81
CA GLN A 178 -11.18 14.51 11.38
C GLN A 178 -10.96 15.70 12.33
N THR A 179 -11.92 16.59 12.39
CA THR A 179 -12.01 17.67 13.38
C THR A 179 -13.43 17.75 13.93
N ASN A 180 -13.56 17.87 15.24
CA ASN A 180 -14.88 17.91 15.91
C ASN A 180 -15.81 16.75 15.53
N GLY A 181 -15.25 15.53 15.35
CA GLY A 181 -15.99 14.32 14.97
C GLY A 181 -16.46 14.27 13.51
N ARG A 182 -16.03 15.21 12.65
CA ARG A 182 -16.37 15.25 11.23
C ARG A 182 -15.13 15.03 10.38
N GLU A 183 -15.28 14.21 9.34
CA GLU A 183 -14.22 13.99 8.36
C GLU A 183 -13.93 15.27 7.57
N LEU A 184 -12.66 15.59 7.45
CA LEU A 184 -12.18 16.72 6.69
C LEU A 184 -12.02 16.32 5.22
N LYS A 185 -12.80 16.94 4.34
CA LYS A 185 -12.65 16.71 2.88
C LYS A 185 -11.38 17.39 2.39
N LEU A 186 -10.39 16.60 2.08
CA LEU A 186 -9.09 17.03 1.53
C LEU A 186 -9.06 16.79 0.02
N SER A 187 -8.21 17.54 -0.68
CA SER A 187 -7.97 17.27 -2.11
C SER A 187 -7.19 15.95 -2.27
N ASP A 188 -7.33 15.31 -3.44
CA ASP A 188 -6.60 14.06 -3.77
C ASP A 188 -5.08 14.22 -3.61
N LYS A 189 -4.54 15.40 -3.96
CA LYS A 189 -3.12 15.72 -3.78
C LYS A 189 -2.72 15.65 -2.32
N VAL A 190 -3.46 16.33 -1.44
CA VAL A 190 -3.16 16.36 0.02
C VAL A 190 -3.33 14.97 0.61
N THR A 191 -4.38 14.26 0.26
CA THR A 191 -4.61 12.87 0.70
C THR A 191 -3.42 11.98 0.31
N LYS A 192 -2.94 12.08 -0.93
CA LYS A 192 -1.77 11.33 -1.39
C LYS A 192 -0.50 11.70 -0.62
N GLU A 193 -0.25 12.98 -0.36
CA GLU A 193 0.91 13.46 0.41
C GLU A 193 0.85 12.95 1.86
N LEU A 194 -0.33 12.95 2.50
CA LEU A 194 -0.52 12.44 3.86
C LEU A 194 -0.30 10.93 3.96
N THR A 195 -0.62 10.16 2.92
CA THR A 195 -0.30 8.72 2.91
C THR A 195 1.19 8.44 2.80
N LEU A 196 2.01 9.44 2.48
CA LEU A 196 3.45 9.38 2.28
C LEU A 196 4.21 10.42 3.12
N LEU A 197 3.66 10.79 4.29
CA LEU A 197 4.26 11.82 5.14
C LEU A 197 5.65 11.37 5.63
N ALA A 198 6.68 11.97 5.02
CA ALA A 198 8.08 11.58 5.21
C ALA A 198 8.59 11.94 6.62
N PRO A 199 9.69 11.31 7.07
CA PRO A 199 10.41 11.74 8.26
C PRO A 199 10.76 13.22 8.23
N PHE A 200 10.61 13.90 9.39
CA PHE A 200 10.99 15.30 9.59
C PHE A 200 10.37 16.30 8.59
N SER A 201 9.20 15.97 8.06
CA SER A 201 8.50 16.78 7.06
C SER A 201 7.14 17.27 7.55
N SER A 202 6.48 18.08 6.75
CA SER A 202 5.12 18.54 7.02
C SER A 202 4.30 18.65 5.75
N VAL A 203 2.99 18.45 5.88
CA VAL A 203 2.01 18.52 4.77
C VAL A 203 0.93 19.52 5.15
N SER A 204 0.61 20.44 4.23
CA SER A 204 -0.49 21.39 4.38
C SER A 204 -1.81 20.70 4.10
N LEU A 205 -2.80 20.92 4.99
CA LEU A 205 -4.17 20.45 4.75
C LEU A 205 -4.92 21.29 3.69
N GLY A 206 -4.35 22.43 3.29
CA GLY A 206 -4.96 23.35 2.33
C GLY A 206 -6.12 24.19 2.91
N VAL A 207 -6.49 23.93 4.15
CA VAL A 207 -7.58 24.59 4.89
C VAL A 207 -7.12 24.98 6.29
N SER A 208 -7.82 25.94 6.92
CA SER A 208 -7.63 26.28 8.32
C SER A 208 -8.53 25.40 9.18
N VAL A 209 -7.97 24.76 10.19
CA VAL A 209 -8.70 23.96 11.17
C VAL A 209 -8.53 24.57 12.56
N ARG A 210 -9.61 24.67 13.32
CA ARG A 210 -9.62 25.10 14.71
C ARG A 210 -9.93 23.93 15.62
N GLY A 211 -9.17 23.79 16.70
CA GLY A 211 -9.29 22.68 17.65
C GLY A 211 -8.39 21.50 17.28
N ASN A 212 -8.58 20.38 17.95
CA ASN A 212 -7.76 19.19 17.80
C ASN A 212 -8.08 18.44 16.50
N LEU A 213 -7.07 17.76 15.95
CA LEU A 213 -7.25 16.83 14.86
C LEU A 213 -7.21 15.40 15.36
N ASN A 214 -8.12 14.59 14.86
CA ASN A 214 -8.04 13.14 14.95
C ASN A 214 -7.60 12.59 13.58
N ILE A 215 -6.52 11.83 13.56
CA ILE A 215 -6.00 11.20 12.36
C ILE A 215 -6.19 9.69 12.42
N ALA A 216 -6.57 9.10 11.28
CA ALA A 216 -6.54 7.67 11.07
C ALA A 216 -5.23 7.33 10.33
N ALA A 217 -4.36 6.54 10.92
CA ALA A 217 -3.08 6.17 10.35
C ALA A 217 -2.90 4.66 10.27
N ILE A 218 -2.20 4.19 9.23
CA ILE A 218 -1.93 2.77 9.03
C ILE A 218 -0.60 2.43 9.71
N ASN A 219 -0.64 1.48 10.64
CA ASN A 219 0.54 0.98 11.36
C ASN A 219 1.38 0.00 10.52
N ASP A 220 2.48 -0.51 11.08
CA ASP A 220 3.40 -1.45 10.41
C ASP A 220 2.73 -2.76 9.99
N TRP A 221 1.65 -3.17 10.67
CA TRP A 221 0.89 -4.39 10.40
C TRP A 221 -0.21 -4.20 9.35
N GLY A 222 -0.38 -2.97 8.83
CA GLY A 222 -1.44 -2.66 7.89
C GLY A 222 -2.80 -2.34 8.52
N GLY A 223 -2.89 -2.32 9.85
CA GLY A 223 -4.10 -1.94 10.59
C GLY A 223 -4.24 -0.42 10.72
N VAL A 224 -5.47 0.08 10.67
CA VAL A 224 -5.79 1.50 10.88
C VAL A 224 -5.99 1.75 12.39
N GLN A 225 -5.34 2.78 12.91
CA GLN A 225 -5.50 3.27 14.28
C GLN A 225 -5.74 4.78 14.27
N ASN A 226 -6.50 5.25 15.27
CA ASN A 226 -6.83 6.67 15.43
C ASN A 226 -5.95 7.30 16.51
N TYR A 227 -5.48 8.51 16.23
CA TYR A 227 -4.64 9.29 17.12
C TYR A 227 -5.14 10.73 17.15
N GLU A 228 -5.15 11.34 18.36
CA GLU A 228 -5.40 12.76 18.52
C GLU A 228 -4.06 13.50 18.47
N ILE A 229 -4.01 14.59 17.69
CA ILE A 229 -2.83 15.45 17.55
C ILE A 229 -3.21 16.91 17.84
N HIS A 230 -2.26 17.66 18.43
CA HIS A 230 -2.43 19.03 18.91
C HIS A 230 -1.45 19.98 18.25
#